data_0f9e8ff927f3036020ff9483fc4c6a9c
#
_entry.id   0f9e8ff927f3036020ff9483fc4c6a9c
#
_cell.length_a   1.000
_cell.length_b   1.000
_cell.length_c   1.000
_cell.angle_alpha   90.00
_cell.angle_beta   90.00
_cell.angle_gamma   90.00
#
_symmetry.space_group_name_H-M   'P 1'
#
loop_
_entity.id
_entity.type
_entity.pdbx_description
1 polymer ?
#
loop_
_entity_poly.entity_id
_entity_poly.type
_entity_poly.pdbx_seq_one_letter_code
_entity_poly.pdbx_strand_id
1 'polypeptide(L)'
;ESEVIFSLGSEWKYLDNGTDQGIEWRNQEFDDSQWVEGLSEFGYGDRGEVTTVSYGDDPDNKFITTYFRKSFTIDDASQYANLRLGLVYDDGVAVYLNGTEVVRENLENDAGYLSLATDTIRNASVQNFDLNSGNLINGVNTLAVEIHQRSPSSRDISFDAVLQGLGAVPLMSPGINQVNIEAIGFNGEIISSELIPIWYDNDTIKPAPSIDDNSRWTLDGGPYLIDGDYEIPVGKQLIIDPGVTVYFTEGSRLTVKGHLIAEATKLNPITFTSSPDSSRGWDGIYF
;
A
#
# COMPACT_ATOMS: atom_id res chain seq x y z
N GLU A 1 0.41 -3.94 5.58
CA GLU A 1 -0.99 -4.09 5.11
C GLU A 1 -1.17 -3.26 3.85
N SER A 2 -1.97 -3.75 2.90
CA SER A 2 -2.37 -2.99 1.72
C SER A 2 -3.84 -2.60 1.86
N GLU A 3 -4.18 -1.43 1.37
CA GLU A 3 -5.55 -0.92 1.33
C GLU A 3 -5.91 -0.57 -0.11
N VAL A 4 -7.08 -0.99 -0.58
CA VAL A 4 -7.59 -0.57 -1.88
C VAL A 4 -8.25 0.80 -1.72
N ILE A 5 -7.63 1.83 -2.30
CA ILE A 5 -8.15 3.21 -2.28
C ILE A 5 -9.32 3.32 -3.28
N PHE A 6 -9.15 2.80 -4.49
CA PHE A 6 -10.24 2.55 -5.44
C PHE A 6 -9.90 1.37 -6.35
N SER A 7 -10.92 0.65 -6.83
CA SER A 7 -10.80 -0.56 -7.64
C SER A 7 -11.02 -0.32 -9.13
N LEU A 8 -10.66 -1.29 -9.95
CA LEU A 8 -11.13 -1.38 -11.33
C LEU A 8 -12.67 -1.31 -11.38
N GLY A 9 -13.23 -0.80 -12.47
CA GLY A 9 -14.66 -0.60 -12.62
C GLY A 9 -15.22 0.60 -11.86
N SER A 10 -14.36 1.47 -11.31
CA SER A 10 -14.81 2.63 -10.53
C SER A 10 -15.26 3.79 -11.41
N GLU A 11 -16.02 4.72 -10.81
CA GLU A 11 -16.50 5.92 -11.49
C GLU A 11 -15.40 6.95 -11.68
N TRP A 12 -15.34 7.56 -12.87
CA TRP A 12 -14.42 8.64 -13.24
C TRP A 12 -15.17 9.75 -13.96
N LYS A 13 -14.65 10.96 -13.92
CA LYS A 13 -14.97 12.02 -14.86
C LYS A 13 -14.07 11.92 -16.07
N TYR A 14 -14.64 12.09 -17.27
CA TYR A 14 -13.89 12.03 -18.52
C TYR A 14 -14.28 13.12 -19.51
N LEU A 15 -13.34 13.44 -20.42
CA LEU A 15 -13.54 14.39 -21.50
C LEU A 15 -13.01 13.80 -22.81
N ASP A 16 -13.92 13.56 -23.72
CA ASP A 16 -13.71 12.91 -25.02
C ASP A 16 -14.21 13.77 -26.21
N ASN A 17 -14.12 15.09 -26.07
CA ASN A 17 -14.67 16.05 -27.03
C ASN A 17 -13.63 16.61 -28.03
N GLY A 18 -12.40 16.11 -28.01
CA GLY A 18 -11.33 16.50 -28.91
C GLY A 18 -10.78 17.90 -28.69
N THR A 19 -10.85 18.45 -27.47
CA THR A 19 -10.29 19.78 -27.15
C THR A 19 -9.05 19.66 -26.26
N ASP A 20 -8.07 20.55 -26.53
CA ASP A 20 -6.88 20.68 -25.69
C ASP A 20 -7.21 21.33 -24.34
N GLN A 21 -6.84 20.67 -23.25
CA GLN A 21 -7.08 21.15 -21.88
C GLN A 21 -5.88 21.88 -21.28
N GLY A 22 -4.80 22.07 -22.03
CA GLY A 22 -3.54 22.64 -21.53
C GLY A 22 -2.93 21.76 -20.44
N ILE A 23 -2.53 22.36 -19.31
CA ILE A 23 -1.90 21.62 -18.20
C ILE A 23 -2.70 21.72 -16.89
N GLU A 24 -3.61 22.69 -16.77
CA GLU A 24 -4.32 22.97 -15.52
C GLU A 24 -5.27 21.86 -15.10
N TRP A 25 -5.76 21.07 -16.04
CA TRP A 25 -6.63 19.93 -15.78
C TRP A 25 -6.00 18.84 -14.90
N ARG A 26 -4.68 18.84 -14.76
CA ARG A 26 -3.90 17.91 -13.92
C ARG A 26 -4.00 18.26 -12.44
N ASN A 27 -4.33 19.52 -12.12
CA ASN A 27 -4.33 20.06 -10.77
C ASN A 27 -5.62 19.68 -10.02
N GLN A 28 -5.51 19.58 -8.70
CA GLN A 28 -6.62 19.26 -7.82
C GLN A 28 -7.75 20.30 -7.90
N GLU A 29 -7.41 21.58 -7.97
CA GLU A 29 -8.34 22.70 -7.96
C GLU A 29 -9.03 22.97 -9.33
N PHE A 30 -8.75 22.15 -10.33
CA PHE A 30 -9.37 22.31 -11.65
C PHE A 30 -10.87 22.05 -11.59
N ASP A 31 -11.66 22.93 -12.21
CA ASP A 31 -13.13 22.77 -12.31
C ASP A 31 -13.49 21.79 -13.44
N ASP A 32 -13.73 20.55 -13.07
CA ASP A 32 -14.19 19.48 -13.95
C ASP A 32 -15.71 19.25 -13.90
N SER A 33 -16.49 20.23 -13.45
CA SER A 33 -17.95 20.13 -13.31
C SER A 33 -18.68 19.92 -14.64
N GLN A 34 -18.05 20.25 -15.77
CA GLN A 34 -18.58 20.06 -17.11
C GLN A 34 -18.15 18.73 -17.77
N TRP A 35 -17.28 17.95 -17.09
CA TRP A 35 -16.89 16.64 -17.57
C TRP A 35 -17.99 15.61 -17.32
N VAL A 36 -18.08 14.60 -18.17
CA VAL A 36 -19.07 13.52 -18.06
C VAL A 36 -18.59 12.49 -17.03
N GLU A 37 -19.51 11.90 -16.27
CA GLU A 37 -19.23 10.79 -15.36
C GLU A 37 -19.55 9.45 -16.02
N GLY A 38 -18.72 8.44 -15.76
CA GLY A 38 -18.91 7.08 -16.25
C GLY A 38 -18.14 6.06 -15.43
N LEU A 39 -18.48 4.79 -15.59
CA LEU A 39 -17.76 3.66 -14.96
C LEU A 39 -16.69 3.14 -15.93
N SER A 40 -15.49 2.87 -15.41
CA SER A 40 -14.47 2.12 -16.17
C SER A 40 -14.88 0.63 -16.29
N GLU A 41 -14.41 -0.11 -17.29
CA GLU A 41 -13.45 0.23 -18.34
C GLU A 41 -14.05 1.22 -19.36
N PHE A 42 -13.30 2.25 -19.70
CA PHE A 42 -13.62 3.20 -20.76
C PHE A 42 -12.95 2.79 -22.05
N GLY A 43 -13.63 3.00 -23.17
CA GLY A 43 -13.01 2.73 -24.45
C GLY A 43 -13.99 2.59 -25.62
N TYR A 44 -13.48 2.07 -26.71
CA TYR A 44 -14.22 1.56 -27.86
C TYR A 44 -13.35 0.59 -28.65
N GLY A 45 -14.00 -0.34 -29.36
CA GLY A 45 -13.34 -1.23 -30.32
C GLY A 45 -12.95 -2.59 -29.78
N ASP A 46 -12.78 -2.74 -28.50
CA ASP A 46 -12.52 -4.00 -27.81
C ASP A 46 -13.81 -4.64 -27.26
N ARG A 47 -13.64 -5.67 -26.43
CA ARG A 47 -14.74 -6.29 -25.71
C ARG A 47 -14.52 -6.11 -24.22
N GLY A 48 -15.44 -5.44 -23.56
CA GLY A 48 -15.39 -5.27 -22.11
C GLY A 48 -15.65 -3.86 -21.65
N GLU A 49 -15.64 -2.88 -22.56
CA GLU A 49 -15.92 -1.49 -22.24
C GLU A 49 -17.29 -1.34 -21.58
N VAL A 50 -17.33 -0.68 -20.43
CA VAL A 50 -18.55 -0.33 -19.70
C VAL A 50 -19.05 1.04 -20.18
N THR A 51 -18.12 2.00 -20.35
CA THR A 51 -18.40 3.33 -20.87
C THR A 51 -17.72 3.53 -22.22
N THR A 52 -18.52 3.72 -23.28
CA THR A 52 -17.98 4.02 -24.60
C THR A 52 -17.62 5.51 -24.70
N VAL A 53 -16.37 5.82 -24.99
CA VAL A 53 -15.91 7.21 -25.25
C VAL A 53 -16.08 7.59 -26.71
N SER A 54 -16.27 8.89 -26.98
CA SER A 54 -16.34 9.44 -28.32
C SER A 54 -14.95 9.53 -28.96
N TYR A 55 -14.90 9.27 -30.25
CA TYR A 55 -13.71 9.50 -31.08
C TYR A 55 -13.92 10.62 -32.11
N GLY A 56 -15.06 11.31 -32.05
CA GLY A 56 -15.42 12.33 -33.04
C GLY A 56 -16.26 11.76 -34.18
N ASP A 57 -16.47 12.57 -35.24
CA ASP A 57 -17.37 12.23 -36.35
C ASP A 57 -16.67 11.44 -37.46
N ASP A 58 -15.33 11.45 -37.52
CA ASP A 58 -14.54 10.86 -38.60
C ASP A 58 -13.77 9.63 -38.09
N PRO A 59 -14.13 8.40 -38.48
CA PRO A 59 -13.45 7.19 -38.04
C PRO A 59 -12.01 7.04 -38.54
N ASP A 60 -11.62 7.80 -39.56
CA ASP A 60 -10.23 7.82 -40.06
C ASP A 60 -9.39 8.96 -39.46
N ASN A 61 -10.04 9.88 -38.73
CA ASN A 61 -9.38 11.02 -38.10
C ASN A 61 -9.94 11.27 -36.69
N LYS A 62 -9.73 10.28 -35.81
CA LYS A 62 -10.23 10.27 -34.44
C LYS A 62 -9.46 11.23 -33.54
N PHE A 63 -10.06 11.58 -32.41
CA PHE A 63 -9.39 12.31 -31.35
C PHE A 63 -8.15 11.55 -30.85
N ILE A 64 -7.04 12.24 -30.70
CA ILE A 64 -5.78 11.62 -30.26
C ILE A 64 -5.76 11.41 -28.77
N THR A 65 -6.28 12.37 -28.00
CA THR A 65 -6.23 12.34 -26.54
C THR A 65 -7.60 12.33 -25.91
N THR A 66 -7.79 11.43 -24.97
CA THR A 66 -8.93 11.38 -24.04
C THR A 66 -8.44 11.57 -22.61
N TYR A 67 -9.15 12.40 -21.84
CA TYR A 67 -8.77 12.78 -20.47
C TYR A 67 -9.72 12.14 -19.46
N PHE A 68 -9.14 11.75 -18.30
CA PHE A 68 -9.86 11.16 -17.17
C PHE A 68 -9.40 11.80 -15.86
N ARG A 69 -10.35 11.98 -14.93
CA ARG A 69 -10.06 12.51 -13.59
C ARG A 69 -10.85 11.74 -12.54
N LYS A 70 -10.20 11.46 -11.41
CA LYS A 70 -10.85 10.86 -10.27
C LYS A 70 -10.38 11.52 -8.98
N SER A 71 -11.33 12.01 -8.20
CA SER A 71 -11.08 12.48 -6.83
C SER A 71 -11.32 11.36 -5.83
N PHE A 72 -10.45 11.27 -4.82
CA PHE A 72 -10.55 10.32 -3.70
C PHE A 72 -10.03 10.96 -2.42
N THR A 73 -10.48 10.47 -1.26
CA THR A 73 -10.11 11.03 0.04
C THR A 73 -9.18 10.11 0.80
N ILE A 74 -8.15 10.67 1.39
CA ILE A 74 -7.19 10.01 2.28
C ILE A 74 -7.27 10.68 3.64
N ASP A 75 -7.58 9.93 4.69
CA ASP A 75 -7.69 10.44 6.05
C ASP A 75 -6.29 10.74 6.63
N ASP A 76 -5.35 9.82 6.44
CA ASP A 76 -3.97 9.97 6.89
C ASP A 76 -2.99 9.39 5.86
N ALA A 77 -2.34 10.28 5.10
CA ALA A 77 -1.37 9.90 4.06
C ALA A 77 -0.10 9.27 4.65
N SER A 78 0.22 9.52 5.91
CA SER A 78 1.43 9.00 6.56
C SER A 78 1.39 7.48 6.79
N GLN A 79 0.21 6.87 6.74
CA GLN A 79 0.05 5.41 6.86
C GLN A 79 0.56 4.63 5.64
N TYR A 80 0.81 5.31 4.52
CA TYR A 80 1.29 4.67 3.29
C TYR A 80 2.76 4.97 3.04
N ALA A 81 3.58 3.94 2.96
CA ALA A 81 4.98 4.06 2.54
C ALA A 81 5.09 4.27 1.03
N ASN A 82 4.28 3.55 0.27
CA ASN A 82 4.22 3.60 -1.19
C ASN A 82 2.76 3.44 -1.66
N LEU A 83 2.55 3.67 -2.95
CA LEU A 83 1.32 3.33 -3.64
C LEU A 83 1.62 2.32 -4.74
N ARG A 84 0.62 1.51 -5.09
CA ARG A 84 0.63 0.70 -6.30
C ARG A 84 -0.53 1.09 -7.18
N LEU A 85 -0.21 1.55 -8.38
CA LEU A 85 -1.18 1.90 -9.42
C LEU A 85 -1.20 0.79 -10.47
N GLY A 86 -2.33 0.09 -10.60
CA GLY A 86 -2.58 -0.80 -11.73
C GLY A 86 -3.35 -0.05 -12.81
N LEU A 87 -2.86 -0.10 -14.04
CA LEU A 87 -3.47 0.56 -15.21
C LEU A 87 -3.78 -0.44 -16.31
N VAL A 88 -4.97 -0.32 -16.88
CA VAL A 88 -5.29 -0.81 -18.23
C VAL A 88 -5.28 0.41 -19.14
N TYR A 89 -4.49 0.41 -20.19
CA TYR A 89 -4.41 1.53 -21.13
C TYR A 89 -4.01 1.06 -22.52
N ASP A 90 -4.47 1.79 -23.54
CA ASP A 90 -4.19 1.59 -24.97
C ASP A 90 -4.28 2.95 -25.70
N ASP A 91 -3.20 3.49 -26.33
CA ASP A 91 -1.82 2.99 -26.51
C ASP A 91 -0.81 3.67 -25.55
N GLY A 92 -0.82 5.00 -25.44
CA GLY A 92 0.06 5.81 -24.62
C GLY A 92 -0.67 6.39 -23.41
N VAL A 93 0.03 6.53 -22.27
CA VAL A 93 -0.56 7.05 -21.04
C VAL A 93 0.39 8.02 -20.32
N ALA A 94 -0.17 9.10 -19.77
CA ALA A 94 0.47 9.83 -18.68
C ALA A 94 -0.50 10.02 -17.51
N VAL A 95 0.02 9.87 -16.29
CA VAL A 95 -0.75 9.93 -15.04
C VAL A 95 -0.15 10.96 -14.12
N TYR A 96 -1.02 11.76 -13.49
CA TYR A 96 -0.66 12.82 -12.58
C TYR A 96 -1.40 12.64 -11.26
N LEU A 97 -0.67 12.65 -10.16
CA LEU A 97 -1.22 12.67 -8.80
C LEU A 97 -1.08 14.08 -8.23
N ASN A 98 -2.18 14.75 -7.96
CA ASN A 98 -2.21 16.14 -7.46
C ASN A 98 -1.36 17.12 -8.32
N GLY A 99 -1.42 16.95 -9.66
CA GLY A 99 -0.67 17.77 -10.61
C GLY A 99 0.77 17.32 -10.89
N THR A 100 1.32 16.39 -10.09
CA THR A 100 2.65 15.83 -10.30
C THR A 100 2.59 14.57 -11.14
N GLU A 101 3.39 14.51 -12.24
CA GLU A 101 3.48 13.32 -13.08
C GLU A 101 4.10 12.15 -12.30
N VAL A 102 3.42 11.00 -12.31
CA VAL A 102 3.82 9.80 -11.58
C VAL A 102 4.03 8.58 -12.48
N VAL A 103 3.40 8.55 -13.65
CA VAL A 103 3.61 7.51 -14.68
C VAL A 103 3.59 8.16 -16.05
N ARG A 104 4.47 7.70 -16.94
CA ARG A 104 4.46 7.98 -18.37
C ARG A 104 4.95 6.75 -19.13
N GLU A 105 4.09 6.22 -19.99
CA GLU A 105 4.40 5.07 -20.83
C GLU A 105 3.95 5.30 -22.26
N ASN A 106 4.76 4.88 -23.23
CA ASN A 106 4.52 5.01 -24.66
C ASN A 106 4.26 6.47 -25.13
N LEU A 107 4.77 7.46 -24.41
CA LEU A 107 4.68 8.87 -24.74
C LEU A 107 6.03 9.57 -24.60
N GLU A 108 6.35 10.49 -25.54
CA GLU A 108 7.51 11.35 -25.40
C GLU A 108 7.38 12.30 -24.21
N ASN A 109 8.51 12.73 -23.62
CA ASN A 109 8.53 13.57 -22.43
C ASN A 109 7.85 14.94 -22.62
N ASP A 110 7.83 15.45 -23.85
CA ASP A 110 7.22 16.72 -24.24
C ASP A 110 5.88 16.55 -24.97
N ALA A 111 5.25 15.39 -24.83
CA ALA A 111 3.98 15.10 -25.46
C ALA A 111 2.91 16.14 -25.08
N GLY A 112 2.28 16.71 -26.11
CA GLY A 112 1.12 17.58 -26.00
C GLY A 112 -0.12 16.89 -26.53
N TYR A 113 -1.23 17.59 -26.50
CA TYR A 113 -2.57 17.10 -26.86
C TYR A 113 -2.66 16.31 -28.19
N LEU A 114 -1.92 16.70 -29.23
CA LEU A 114 -1.90 16.02 -30.54
C LEU A 114 -0.76 15.01 -30.69
N SER A 115 0.04 14.79 -29.67
CA SER A 115 1.13 13.82 -29.72
C SER A 115 0.58 12.40 -29.77
N LEU A 116 1.08 11.61 -30.72
CA LEU A 116 0.74 10.21 -30.84
C LEU A 116 1.56 9.38 -29.85
N ALA A 117 1.02 8.25 -29.42
CA ALA A 117 1.78 7.25 -28.69
C ALA A 117 2.96 6.74 -29.52
N THR A 118 4.06 6.38 -28.86
CA THR A 118 5.31 5.93 -29.51
C THR A 118 5.24 4.48 -29.99
N ASP A 119 4.38 3.66 -29.36
CA ASP A 119 4.18 2.25 -29.70
C ASP A 119 2.70 1.88 -29.56
N THR A 120 2.33 0.69 -30.02
CA THR A 120 0.96 0.13 -29.94
C THR A 120 0.90 -0.90 -28.82
N ILE A 121 -0.08 -0.81 -27.96
CA ILE A 121 -0.44 -1.85 -27.02
C ILE A 121 -1.48 -2.77 -27.66
N ARG A 122 -1.23 -4.08 -27.63
CA ARG A 122 -2.15 -5.10 -28.10
C ARG A 122 -2.63 -5.94 -26.92
N ASN A 123 -3.94 -6.06 -26.76
CA ASN A 123 -4.56 -6.77 -25.64
C ASN A 123 -4.16 -6.12 -24.30
N ALA A 124 -4.63 -4.91 -24.09
CA ALA A 124 -4.41 -4.17 -22.85
C ALA A 124 -4.73 -5.05 -21.62
N SER A 125 -3.81 -5.07 -20.69
CA SER A 125 -3.93 -5.81 -19.44
C SER A 125 -3.36 -4.97 -18.31
N VAL A 126 -3.77 -5.23 -17.07
CA VAL A 126 -3.29 -4.46 -15.92
C VAL A 126 -1.77 -4.49 -15.84
N GLN A 127 -1.15 -3.32 -15.92
CA GLN A 127 0.26 -3.08 -15.65
C GLN A 127 0.40 -2.36 -14.32
N ASN A 128 1.31 -2.82 -13.45
CA ASN A 128 1.48 -2.28 -12.12
C ASN A 128 2.70 -1.35 -12.05
N PHE A 129 2.50 -0.19 -11.41
CA PHE A 129 3.50 0.85 -11.18
C PHE A 129 3.59 1.12 -9.68
N ASP A 130 4.79 0.97 -9.11
CA ASP A 130 5.05 1.36 -7.73
C ASP A 130 5.37 2.86 -7.68
N LEU A 131 4.56 3.62 -6.92
CA LEU A 131 4.65 5.06 -6.82
C LEU A 131 5.07 5.47 -5.41
N ASN A 132 5.79 6.59 -5.32
CA ASN A 132 6.08 7.22 -4.03
C ASN A 132 4.81 7.85 -3.45
N SER A 133 4.51 7.60 -2.18
CA SER A 133 3.37 8.19 -1.47
C SER A 133 3.54 9.67 -1.12
N GLY A 134 4.72 10.26 -1.33
CA GLY A 134 5.02 11.66 -0.99
C GLY A 134 4.18 12.72 -1.72
N ASN A 135 3.45 12.32 -2.78
CA ASN A 135 2.50 13.19 -3.48
C ASN A 135 1.06 13.08 -2.93
N LEU A 136 0.78 12.15 -1.99
CA LEU A 136 -0.50 12.11 -1.29
C LEU A 136 -0.58 13.20 -0.23
N ILE A 137 -1.79 13.73 -0.06
CA ILE A 137 -2.12 14.65 1.02
C ILE A 137 -3.29 14.12 1.84
N ASN A 138 -3.40 14.56 3.09
CA ASN A 138 -4.60 14.35 3.89
C ASN A 138 -5.77 15.14 3.27
N GLY A 139 -6.93 14.51 3.18
CA GLY A 139 -8.11 15.08 2.52
C GLY A 139 -8.25 14.63 1.07
N VAL A 140 -8.78 15.49 0.22
CA VAL A 140 -9.07 15.17 -1.18
C VAL A 140 -7.77 15.11 -1.99
N ASN A 141 -7.62 14.06 -2.79
CA ASN A 141 -6.56 13.88 -3.78
C ASN A 141 -7.19 13.70 -5.15
N THR A 142 -6.45 13.98 -6.21
CA THR A 142 -6.91 13.80 -7.59
C THR A 142 -5.88 13.00 -8.40
N LEU A 143 -6.35 11.93 -9.02
CA LEU A 143 -5.63 11.24 -10.09
C LEU A 143 -6.17 11.74 -11.44
N ALA A 144 -5.29 12.30 -12.28
CA ALA A 144 -5.60 12.78 -13.60
C ALA A 144 -4.83 11.94 -14.63
N VAL A 145 -5.49 11.51 -15.71
CA VAL A 145 -4.92 10.60 -16.71
C VAL A 145 -5.25 11.10 -18.11
N GLU A 146 -4.27 11.05 -19.00
CA GLU A 146 -4.47 11.22 -20.43
C GLU A 146 -4.06 9.94 -21.18
N ILE A 147 -4.92 9.47 -22.07
CA ILE A 147 -4.66 8.35 -22.97
C ILE A 147 -4.49 8.88 -24.37
N HIS A 148 -3.43 8.46 -25.05
CA HIS A 148 -3.08 8.90 -26.40
C HIS A 148 -3.10 7.75 -27.39
N GLN A 149 -3.75 7.97 -28.52
CA GLN A 149 -3.79 7.06 -29.65
C GLN A 149 -2.42 6.95 -30.35
N ARG A 150 -2.11 5.76 -30.86
CA ARG A 150 -0.93 5.55 -31.74
C ARG A 150 -1.11 6.15 -33.14
N SER A 151 -2.36 6.27 -33.61
CA SER A 151 -2.70 6.90 -34.88
C SER A 151 -4.11 7.47 -34.87
N PRO A 152 -4.42 8.46 -35.74
CA PRO A 152 -5.78 8.97 -35.86
C PRO A 152 -6.79 7.91 -36.34
N SER A 153 -6.32 6.84 -36.95
CA SER A 153 -7.17 5.74 -37.44
C SER A 153 -7.13 4.49 -36.53
N SER A 154 -6.63 4.62 -35.30
CA SER A 154 -6.64 3.50 -34.35
C SER A 154 -8.05 2.95 -34.16
N ARG A 155 -8.18 1.63 -33.94
CA ARG A 155 -9.49 0.96 -33.92
C ARG A 155 -10.11 0.90 -32.54
N ASP A 156 -9.29 1.05 -31.54
CA ASP A 156 -9.55 0.80 -30.13
C ASP A 156 -8.89 1.87 -29.24
N ILE A 157 -9.37 1.96 -28.04
CA ILE A 157 -8.79 2.67 -26.88
C ILE A 157 -9.34 2.01 -25.63
N SER A 158 -8.51 1.84 -24.62
CA SER A 158 -8.93 1.30 -23.32
C SER A 158 -8.33 2.10 -22.16
N PHE A 159 -9.14 2.28 -21.11
CA PHE A 159 -8.66 2.83 -19.84
C PHE A 159 -9.43 2.26 -18.64
N ASP A 160 -8.69 1.75 -17.66
CA ASP A 160 -9.17 1.45 -16.31
C ASP A 160 -8.01 1.59 -15.31
N ALA A 161 -8.32 1.77 -14.03
CA ALA A 161 -7.29 1.89 -13.01
C ALA A 161 -7.73 1.40 -11.64
N VAL A 162 -6.75 0.87 -10.89
CA VAL A 162 -6.85 0.53 -9.46
C VAL A 162 -5.72 1.20 -8.70
N LEU A 163 -6.01 1.80 -7.56
CA LEU A 163 -4.99 2.37 -6.68
C LEU A 163 -5.02 1.68 -5.32
N GLN A 164 -3.85 1.24 -4.88
CA GLN A 164 -3.64 0.61 -3.59
C GLN A 164 -2.63 1.40 -2.77
N GLY A 165 -2.96 1.66 -1.52
CA GLY A 165 -2.03 2.15 -0.52
C GLY A 165 -1.25 0.98 0.08
N LEU A 166 0.07 1.05 0.05
CA LEU A 166 0.94 0.10 0.69
C LEU A 166 1.39 0.70 2.02
N GLY A 167 0.98 0.07 3.13
CA GLY A 167 1.30 0.57 4.46
C GLY A 167 2.79 0.81 4.65
N ALA A 168 3.13 1.77 5.49
CA ALA A 168 4.51 1.93 5.93
C ALA A 168 4.99 0.59 6.44
N VAL A 169 6.16 0.14 5.96
CA VAL A 169 6.78 -1.06 6.52
C VAL A 169 6.91 -0.79 8.02
N PRO A 170 6.26 -1.55 8.91
CA PRO A 170 6.44 -1.34 10.33
C PRO A 170 7.93 -1.37 10.59
N LEU A 171 8.46 -0.34 11.26
CA LEU A 171 9.83 -0.38 11.72
C LEU A 171 9.97 -1.68 12.51
N MET A 172 10.79 -2.60 12.04
CA MET A 172 11.01 -3.84 12.76
C MET A 172 11.57 -3.51 14.14
N SER A 173 10.90 -4.00 15.17
CA SER A 173 11.40 -3.89 16.54
C SER A 173 12.37 -5.01 16.81
N PRO A 174 13.42 -4.77 17.62
CA PRO A 174 14.32 -5.85 17.99
C PRO A 174 13.57 -7.03 18.62
N GLY A 175 13.86 -8.24 18.16
CA GLY A 175 13.16 -9.47 18.55
C GLY A 175 12.43 -10.13 17.37
N ILE A 176 11.37 -10.88 17.67
CA ILE A 176 10.58 -11.61 16.68
C ILE A 176 9.40 -10.75 16.22
N ASN A 177 9.39 -10.40 14.93
CA ASN A 177 8.33 -9.66 14.27
C ASN A 177 7.49 -10.63 13.43
N GLN A 178 6.18 -10.34 13.27
CA GLN A 178 5.32 -11.07 12.34
C GLN A 178 5.10 -10.23 11.09
N VAL A 179 5.51 -10.75 9.94
CA VAL A 179 5.26 -10.13 8.65
C VAL A 179 4.12 -10.86 7.96
N ASN A 180 3.07 -10.13 7.62
CA ASN A 180 1.94 -10.66 6.84
C ASN A 180 2.24 -10.44 5.35
N ILE A 181 2.37 -11.54 4.60
CA ILE A 181 2.52 -11.51 3.15
C ILE A 181 1.16 -11.82 2.53
N GLU A 182 0.65 -10.89 1.72
CA GLU A 182 -0.63 -11.02 1.06
C GLU A 182 -0.45 -11.09 -0.47
N ALA A 183 -1.09 -12.06 -1.10
CA ALA A 183 -1.29 -12.06 -2.54
C ALA A 183 -2.61 -11.33 -2.83
N ILE A 184 -2.54 -10.27 -3.61
CA ILE A 184 -3.68 -9.41 -3.92
C ILE A 184 -4.05 -9.60 -5.39
N GLY A 185 -5.33 -9.85 -5.66
CA GLY A 185 -5.89 -9.94 -7.01
C GLY A 185 -6.01 -8.58 -7.70
N PHE A 186 -6.33 -8.59 -8.98
CA PHE A 186 -6.43 -7.38 -9.82
C PHE A 186 -7.53 -6.40 -9.36
N ASN A 187 -8.56 -6.90 -8.68
CA ASN A 187 -9.65 -6.10 -8.11
C ASN A 187 -9.41 -5.73 -6.64
N GLY A 188 -8.19 -5.98 -6.13
CA GLY A 188 -7.82 -5.65 -4.77
C GLY A 188 -8.23 -6.68 -3.71
N GLU A 189 -8.86 -7.82 -4.09
CA GLU A 189 -9.13 -8.88 -3.12
C GLU A 189 -7.86 -9.58 -2.64
N ILE A 190 -7.82 -9.95 -1.36
CA ILE A 190 -6.77 -10.81 -0.81
C ILE A 190 -7.05 -12.26 -1.27
N ILE A 191 -6.21 -12.77 -2.17
CA ILE A 191 -6.29 -14.16 -2.67
C ILE A 191 -5.75 -15.14 -1.64
N SER A 192 -4.65 -14.79 -1.00
CA SER A 192 -4.04 -15.56 0.09
C SER A 192 -3.23 -14.66 1.00
N SER A 193 -3.05 -15.09 2.25
CA SER A 193 -2.18 -14.40 3.19
C SER A 193 -1.41 -15.42 4.04
N GLU A 194 -0.14 -15.12 4.34
CA GLU A 194 0.74 -15.93 5.17
C GLU A 194 1.49 -15.05 6.16
N LEU A 195 1.54 -15.47 7.44
CA LEU A 195 2.32 -14.81 8.50
C LEU A 195 3.69 -15.49 8.61
N ILE A 196 4.76 -14.72 8.40
CA ILE A 196 6.12 -15.19 8.51
C ILE A 196 6.80 -14.52 9.70
N PRO A 197 7.31 -15.28 10.69
CA PRO A 197 8.11 -14.72 11.76
C PRO A 197 9.49 -14.31 11.23
N ILE A 198 9.88 -13.05 11.44
CA ILE A 198 11.20 -12.52 11.09
C ILE A 198 11.87 -12.06 12.38
N TRP A 199 13.06 -12.59 12.64
CA TRP A 199 13.91 -12.11 13.72
C TRP A 199 14.75 -10.93 13.24
N TYR A 200 14.63 -9.81 13.98
CA TYR A 200 15.46 -8.63 13.76
C TYR A 200 16.33 -8.38 14.98
N ASP A 201 17.63 -8.30 14.76
CA ASP A 201 18.63 -8.01 15.78
C ASP A 201 19.29 -6.66 15.48
N ASN A 202 19.34 -5.81 16.52
CA ASN A 202 20.08 -4.55 16.48
C ASN A 202 21.13 -4.48 17.59
N ASP A 203 21.58 -5.62 18.12
CA ASP A 203 22.54 -5.77 19.22
C ASP A 203 22.08 -5.12 20.56
N THR A 204 20.77 -4.89 20.75
CA THR A 204 20.24 -4.18 21.93
C THR A 204 19.41 -5.05 22.87
N ILE A 205 19.76 -6.32 23.07
CA ILE A 205 19.11 -7.14 24.10
C ILE A 205 19.42 -6.56 25.47
N LYS A 206 18.38 -6.20 26.23
CA LYS A 206 18.52 -5.57 27.54
C LYS A 206 18.21 -6.55 28.66
N PRO A 207 19.00 -6.59 29.76
CA PRO A 207 18.66 -7.37 30.94
C PRO A 207 17.25 -6.98 31.43
N ALA A 208 16.46 -7.98 31.81
CA ALA A 208 15.12 -7.77 32.36
C ALA A 208 15.27 -6.95 33.68
N PRO A 209 14.55 -5.80 33.80
CA PRO A 209 14.62 -4.98 35.00
C PRO A 209 13.91 -5.66 36.17
N SER A 210 14.32 -5.33 37.41
CA SER A 210 13.65 -5.83 38.62
C SER A 210 12.15 -5.44 38.64
N ILE A 211 11.31 -6.32 39.22
CA ILE A 211 9.87 -6.09 39.32
C ILE A 211 9.58 -5.18 40.53
N ASP A 212 8.87 -4.09 40.26
CA ASP A 212 8.27 -3.19 41.26
C ASP A 212 6.72 -3.37 41.32
N ASP A 213 6.01 -2.39 41.90
CA ASP A 213 4.57 -2.51 42.14
C ASP A 213 3.75 -2.60 40.85
N ASN A 214 4.21 -1.94 39.74
CA ASN A 214 3.51 -1.89 38.46
C ASN A 214 4.53 -1.88 37.30
N SER A 215 5.32 -2.93 37.19
CA SER A 215 6.31 -3.05 36.13
C SER A 215 5.62 -3.27 34.78
N ARG A 216 6.09 -2.54 33.76
CA ARG A 216 5.62 -2.68 32.37
C ARG A 216 6.79 -2.83 31.43
N TRP A 217 6.75 -3.88 30.64
CA TRP A 217 7.72 -4.11 29.57
C TRP A 217 7.11 -3.68 28.24
N THR A 218 7.75 -2.71 27.60
CA THR A 218 7.29 -2.09 26.37
C THR A 218 8.13 -2.53 25.17
N LEU A 219 7.59 -2.38 23.97
CA LEU A 219 8.29 -2.69 22.73
C LEU A 219 9.60 -1.91 22.62
N ASP A 220 9.59 -0.59 22.87
CA ASP A 220 10.78 0.27 22.81
C ASP A 220 11.81 -0.06 23.94
N GLY A 221 11.34 -0.61 25.03
CA GLY A 221 12.17 -1.04 26.15
C GLY A 221 12.89 -2.36 25.93
N GLY A 222 12.39 -3.19 25.02
CA GLY A 222 12.86 -4.54 24.73
C GLY A 222 13.94 -4.61 23.63
N PRO A 223 14.28 -5.83 23.18
CA PRO A 223 13.90 -7.11 23.77
C PRO A 223 14.54 -7.31 25.15
N TYR A 224 13.86 -8.07 26.00
CA TYR A 224 14.31 -8.31 27.39
C TYR A 224 15.00 -9.66 27.53
N LEU A 225 16.06 -9.74 28.34
CA LEU A 225 16.78 -10.98 28.67
C LEU A 225 16.58 -11.36 30.14
N ILE A 226 16.03 -12.52 30.35
CA ILE A 226 16.02 -13.18 31.67
C ILE A 226 17.24 -14.12 31.73
N ASP A 227 18.12 -13.84 32.69
CA ASP A 227 19.31 -14.64 32.98
C ASP A 227 19.17 -15.25 34.36
N GLY A 228 18.98 -16.57 34.44
CA GLY A 228 18.71 -17.31 35.66
C GLY A 228 17.24 -17.28 36.10
N ASP A 229 17.03 -17.44 37.41
CA ASP A 229 15.70 -17.46 38.02
C ASP A 229 15.16 -16.04 38.18
N TYR A 230 14.04 -15.77 37.49
CA TYR A 230 13.35 -14.48 37.52
C TYR A 230 11.97 -14.63 38.16
N GLU A 231 11.62 -13.79 39.12
CA GLU A 231 10.37 -13.94 39.88
C GLU A 231 9.52 -12.67 39.82
N ILE A 232 8.21 -12.84 39.55
CA ILE A 232 7.21 -11.84 39.86
C ILE A 232 6.68 -12.10 41.26
N PRO A 233 7.08 -11.28 42.28
CA PRO A 233 6.75 -11.55 43.68
C PRO A 233 5.26 -11.44 43.98
N VAL A 234 4.80 -12.04 45.09
CA VAL A 234 3.44 -11.88 45.60
C VAL A 234 3.09 -10.41 45.77
N GLY A 235 1.95 -9.99 45.27
CA GLY A 235 1.44 -8.62 45.35
C GLY A 235 2.06 -7.67 44.31
N LYS A 236 2.98 -8.13 43.45
CA LYS A 236 3.54 -7.36 42.34
C LYS A 236 2.88 -7.76 41.03
N GLN A 237 2.98 -6.86 40.04
CA GLN A 237 2.41 -7.06 38.71
C GLN A 237 3.45 -6.77 37.63
N LEU A 238 3.49 -7.62 36.61
CA LEU A 238 4.19 -7.35 35.35
C LEU A 238 3.18 -7.31 34.20
N ILE A 239 3.18 -6.21 33.47
CA ILE A 239 2.45 -6.06 32.20
C ILE A 239 3.48 -6.13 31.07
N ILE A 240 3.20 -6.98 30.07
CA ILE A 240 4.03 -7.07 28.87
C ILE A 240 3.18 -6.63 27.67
N ASP A 241 3.66 -5.62 26.96
CA ASP A 241 2.95 -5.06 25.81
C ASP A 241 3.00 -5.99 24.59
N PRO A 242 1.98 -5.89 23.68
CA PRO A 242 1.98 -6.64 22.43
C PRO A 242 3.28 -6.41 21.61
N GLY A 243 3.80 -7.48 20.99
CA GLY A 243 5.02 -7.45 20.17
C GLY A 243 6.33 -7.61 20.92
N VAL A 244 6.32 -7.57 22.25
CA VAL A 244 7.55 -7.70 23.07
C VAL A 244 8.13 -9.13 22.96
N THR A 245 9.46 -9.20 22.76
CA THR A 245 10.22 -10.44 22.83
C THR A 245 10.95 -10.53 24.17
N VAL A 246 10.79 -11.67 24.82
CA VAL A 246 11.49 -12.02 26.08
C VAL A 246 12.37 -13.23 25.83
N TYR A 247 13.67 -13.01 25.89
CA TYR A 247 14.70 -14.04 25.77
C TYR A 247 15.04 -14.63 27.14
N PHE A 248 15.40 -15.89 27.13
CA PHE A 248 15.87 -16.63 28.30
C PHE A 248 17.23 -17.26 28.01
N THR A 249 18.17 -17.14 28.94
CA THR A 249 19.39 -17.91 28.87
C THR A 249 19.14 -19.38 29.20
N GLU A 250 20.11 -20.24 28.96
CA GLU A 250 20.02 -21.68 29.23
C GLU A 250 19.66 -21.95 30.71
N GLY A 251 18.61 -22.74 30.94
CA GLY A 251 18.14 -23.12 32.27
C GLY A 251 17.46 -22.01 33.05
N SER A 252 17.25 -20.83 32.44
CA SER A 252 16.51 -19.73 33.06
C SER A 252 15.02 -20.01 33.11
N ARG A 253 14.33 -19.41 34.08
CA ARG A 253 12.87 -19.54 34.24
C ARG A 253 12.23 -18.25 34.74
N LEU A 254 10.93 -18.12 34.43
CA LEU A 254 10.06 -17.10 35.02
C LEU A 254 9.10 -17.74 36.02
N THR A 255 9.18 -17.34 37.30
CA THR A 255 8.24 -17.77 38.34
C THR A 255 7.24 -16.67 38.64
N VAL A 256 5.95 -16.94 38.46
CA VAL A 256 4.86 -15.99 38.67
C VAL A 256 4.18 -16.29 40.03
N LYS A 257 4.55 -15.56 41.08
CA LYS A 257 3.84 -15.60 42.39
C LYS A 257 2.88 -14.42 42.53
N GLY A 258 3.03 -13.39 41.73
CA GLY A 258 2.17 -12.21 41.62
C GLY A 258 1.23 -12.30 40.41
N HIS A 259 1.16 -11.22 39.64
CA HIS A 259 0.31 -11.15 38.45
C HIS A 259 1.15 -10.91 37.19
N LEU A 260 0.92 -11.72 36.15
CA LEU A 260 1.45 -11.53 34.81
C LEU A 260 0.29 -11.22 33.88
N ILE A 261 0.37 -10.08 33.18
CA ILE A 261 -0.55 -9.68 32.11
C ILE A 261 0.24 -9.63 30.82
N ALA A 262 -0.06 -10.55 29.91
CA ALA A 262 0.60 -10.69 28.60
C ALA A 262 -0.48 -10.90 27.55
N GLU A 263 -1.15 -9.81 27.14
CA GLU A 263 -2.23 -9.82 26.16
C GLU A 263 -1.70 -9.33 24.83
N ALA A 264 -1.87 -10.11 23.78
CA ALA A 264 -1.29 -9.86 22.46
C ALA A 264 -2.31 -10.07 21.35
N THR A 265 -1.96 -9.60 20.15
CA THR A 265 -2.74 -9.85 18.93
C THR A 265 -2.02 -10.85 18.04
N LYS A 266 -2.71 -11.37 17.02
CA LYS A 266 -2.11 -12.27 16.03
C LYS A 266 -0.91 -11.63 15.28
N LEU A 267 -0.99 -10.32 15.00
CA LEU A 267 0.05 -9.57 14.29
C LEU A 267 1.18 -9.07 15.20
N ASN A 268 0.88 -8.89 16.50
CA ASN A 268 1.84 -8.43 17.50
C ASN A 268 1.87 -9.41 18.67
N PRO A 269 2.37 -10.65 18.49
CA PRO A 269 2.46 -11.63 19.56
C PRO A 269 3.52 -11.23 20.58
N ILE A 270 3.29 -11.56 21.86
CA ILE A 270 4.35 -11.57 22.85
C ILE A 270 5.10 -12.89 22.72
N THR A 271 6.43 -12.84 22.58
CA THR A 271 7.23 -14.04 22.33
C THR A 271 8.14 -14.33 23.52
N PHE A 272 8.01 -15.53 24.09
CA PHE A 272 8.92 -16.07 25.12
C PHE A 272 9.76 -17.18 24.47
N THR A 273 11.08 -16.99 24.39
CA THR A 273 11.94 -17.92 23.66
C THR A 273 13.37 -17.97 24.23
N SER A 274 14.15 -18.97 23.84
CA SER A 274 15.56 -19.04 24.19
C SER A 274 16.33 -17.88 23.55
N SER A 275 17.35 -17.37 24.23
CA SER A 275 18.30 -16.41 23.64
C SER A 275 18.96 -17.05 22.39
N PRO A 276 19.23 -16.27 21.33
CA PRO A 276 19.92 -16.75 20.14
C PRO A 276 21.26 -17.43 20.43
N ASP A 277 21.96 -17.01 21.48
CA ASP A 277 23.25 -17.59 21.89
C ASP A 277 23.11 -18.84 22.77
N SER A 278 21.87 -19.24 23.11
CA SER A 278 21.65 -20.42 23.97
C SER A 278 21.68 -21.69 23.15
N SER A 279 22.54 -22.64 23.56
CA SER A 279 22.64 -23.97 22.95
C SER A 279 21.59 -24.96 23.44
N ARG A 280 20.92 -24.67 24.56
CA ARG A 280 19.87 -25.46 25.19
C ARG A 280 18.65 -24.60 25.49
N GLY A 281 17.54 -25.27 25.79
CA GLY A 281 16.28 -24.58 26.14
C GLY A 281 16.31 -23.90 27.49
N TRP A 282 15.31 -23.08 27.73
CA TRP A 282 14.98 -22.50 29.03
C TRP A 282 13.91 -23.34 29.75
N ASP A 283 13.81 -23.18 31.07
CA ASP A 283 13.00 -24.10 31.89
C ASP A 283 11.49 -23.83 31.85
N GLY A 284 11.06 -22.66 31.36
CA GLY A 284 9.64 -22.34 31.21
C GLY A 284 9.10 -21.26 32.17
N ILE A 285 7.76 -21.10 32.14
CA ILE A 285 7.01 -20.21 33.05
C ILE A 285 6.26 -21.07 34.07
N TYR A 286 6.43 -20.73 35.34
CA TYR A 286 5.82 -21.45 36.49
C TYR A 286 4.85 -20.52 37.22
N PHE A 287 3.66 -21.01 37.51
CA PHE A 287 2.61 -20.30 38.24
C PHE A 287 2.37 -20.91 39.65
#